data_ea4ce8ce65cca5580aec685540bf67ac
#
_entry.id   ea4ce8ce65cca5580aec685540bf67ac
#
_cell.length_a   1.000
_cell.length_b   1.000
_cell.length_c   1.000
_cell.angle_alpha   90.00
_cell.angle_beta   90.00
_cell.angle_gamma   90.00
#
_symmetry.space_group_name_H-M   'P 1'
#
loop_
_entity.id
_entity.type
_entity.pdbx_description
1 polymer ?
#
loop_
_entity_poly.entity_id
_entity_poly.type
_entity_poly.pdbx_seq_one_letter_code
_entity_poly.pdbx_strand_id
1 'polypeptide(L)'
;MTIEFESTTYKIPAFALPALVNGDYTGLMDDDEAYVDNLHEWFDSEYGVGNWHIGEISESYFSRADFGGILGDVCDVEVVYRMVELV
;
A
#
# COMPACT_ATOMS: atom_id res chain seq x y z
N MET A 1 23.36 -17.08 -5.52
CA MET A 1 22.35 -16.03 -5.45
C MET A 1 21.00 -16.64 -5.09
N THR A 2 20.43 -16.15 -4.03
CA THR A 2 19.14 -16.64 -3.55
C THR A 2 18.15 -15.48 -3.63
N ILE A 3 16.97 -15.73 -4.21
CA ILE A 3 15.90 -14.76 -4.25
C ILE A 3 14.86 -15.17 -3.22
N GLU A 4 14.60 -14.29 -2.28
CA GLU A 4 13.62 -14.54 -1.23
C GLU A 4 12.56 -13.46 -1.25
N PHE A 5 11.39 -13.81 -0.73
CA PHE A 5 10.29 -12.86 -0.58
C PHE A 5 10.03 -12.63 0.90
N GLU A 6 9.86 -11.39 1.26
CA GLU A 6 9.42 -11.02 2.60
C GLU A 6 8.19 -10.15 2.51
N SER A 7 7.50 -10.02 3.62
CA SER A 7 6.33 -9.17 3.67
C SER A 7 6.37 -8.24 4.87
N THR A 8 5.72 -7.09 4.71
CA THR A 8 5.52 -6.12 5.77
C THR A 8 4.08 -5.64 5.70
N THR A 9 3.47 -5.46 6.85
CA THR A 9 2.09 -4.97 6.92
C THR A 9 2.09 -3.47 7.13
N TYR A 10 1.31 -2.78 6.29
CA TYR A 10 1.11 -1.33 6.39
C TYR A 10 -0.35 -1.03 6.63
N LYS A 11 -0.62 0.08 7.28
CA LYS A 11 -1.98 0.57 7.45
C LYS A 11 -2.27 1.55 6.32
N ILE A 12 -3.21 1.18 5.46
CA ILE A 12 -3.51 1.94 4.25
C ILE A 12 -5.00 2.27 4.23
N PRO A 13 -5.37 3.52 3.92
CA PRO A 13 -6.79 3.89 3.79
C PRO A 13 -7.49 3.05 2.73
N ALA A 14 -8.71 2.62 3.05
CA ALA A 14 -9.47 1.75 2.16
C ALA A 14 -9.70 2.37 0.78
N PHE A 15 -9.83 3.70 0.69
CA PHE A 15 -10.05 4.37 -0.60
C PHE A 15 -8.89 4.19 -1.58
N ALA A 16 -7.68 3.96 -1.06
CA ALA A 16 -6.50 3.82 -1.90
C ALA A 16 -6.32 2.42 -2.49
N LEU A 17 -7.03 1.42 -1.96
CA LEU A 17 -6.81 0.03 -2.33
C LEU A 17 -7.15 -0.30 -3.78
N PRO A 18 -8.29 0.13 -4.37
CA PRO A 18 -8.56 -0.16 -5.77
C PRO A 18 -7.49 0.38 -6.70
N ALA A 19 -6.97 1.57 -6.41
CA ALA A 19 -5.92 2.17 -7.22
C ALA A 19 -4.58 1.44 -7.05
N LEU A 20 -4.23 1.07 -5.82
CA LEU A 20 -2.98 0.36 -5.56
C LEU A 20 -2.98 -1.07 -6.12
N VAL A 21 -4.10 -1.75 -6.01
CA VAL A 21 -4.20 -3.18 -6.39
C VAL A 21 -4.49 -3.34 -7.88
N ASN A 22 -5.40 -2.54 -8.41
CA ASN A 22 -5.92 -2.71 -9.77
C ASN A 22 -5.62 -1.53 -10.71
N GLY A 23 -5.00 -0.47 -10.20
CA GLY A 23 -4.81 0.74 -10.98
C GLY A 23 -6.10 1.50 -11.25
N ASP A 24 -7.13 1.27 -10.44
CA ASP A 24 -8.45 1.86 -10.62
C ASP A 24 -8.58 3.13 -9.78
N TYR A 25 -8.53 4.27 -10.46
CA TYR A 25 -8.64 5.59 -9.84
C TYR A 25 -10.07 6.17 -9.90
N THR A 26 -11.03 5.36 -10.26
CA THR A 26 -12.42 5.80 -10.41
C THR A 26 -12.98 6.33 -9.07
N GLY A 27 -13.55 7.52 -9.10
CA GLY A 27 -14.18 8.11 -7.93
C GLY A 27 -13.24 8.82 -6.97
N LEU A 28 -11.94 8.82 -7.24
CA LEU A 28 -11.00 9.54 -6.39
C LEU A 28 -10.97 11.02 -6.74
N MET A 29 -10.85 11.86 -5.71
CA MET A 29 -10.60 13.29 -5.87
C MET A 29 -9.10 13.52 -6.11
N ASP A 30 -8.75 14.73 -6.56
CA ASP A 30 -7.37 15.08 -6.90
C ASP A 30 -6.41 14.83 -5.73
N ASP A 31 -6.81 15.19 -4.51
CA ASP A 31 -5.98 14.97 -3.32
C ASP A 31 -5.78 13.49 -3.03
N ASP A 32 -6.83 12.68 -3.25
CA ASP A 32 -6.76 11.24 -3.04
C ASP A 32 -5.87 10.58 -4.09
N GLU A 33 -5.95 11.03 -5.34
CA GLU A 33 -5.06 10.55 -6.39
C GLU A 33 -3.60 10.86 -6.08
N ALA A 34 -3.33 12.09 -5.62
CA ALA A 34 -1.99 12.49 -5.23
C ALA A 34 -1.46 11.63 -4.08
N TYR A 35 -2.31 11.32 -3.11
CA TYR A 35 -1.94 10.45 -2.00
C TYR A 35 -1.55 9.06 -2.51
N VAL A 36 -2.36 8.48 -3.38
CA VAL A 36 -2.09 7.15 -3.95
C VAL A 36 -0.81 7.15 -4.78
N ASP A 37 -0.62 8.17 -5.61
CA ASP A 37 0.59 8.29 -6.42
C ASP A 37 1.84 8.38 -5.56
N ASN A 38 1.79 9.18 -4.51
CA ASN A 38 2.91 9.32 -3.59
C ASN A 38 3.20 8.02 -2.85
N LEU A 39 2.16 7.31 -2.44
CA LEU A 39 2.30 6.03 -1.76
C LEU A 39 2.91 4.99 -2.69
N HIS A 40 2.45 4.93 -3.93
CA HIS A 40 2.98 4.02 -4.93
C HIS A 40 4.46 4.32 -5.22
N GLU A 41 4.80 5.59 -5.39
CA GLU A 41 6.19 6.01 -5.58
C GLU A 41 7.06 5.63 -4.39
N TRP A 42 6.53 5.77 -3.17
CA TRP A 42 7.27 5.40 -1.98
C TRP A 42 7.59 3.91 -1.97
N PHE A 43 6.62 3.07 -2.31
CA PHE A 43 6.88 1.62 -2.41
C PHE A 43 7.87 1.30 -3.51
N ASP A 44 7.76 1.95 -4.66
CA ASP A 44 8.73 1.76 -5.75
C ASP A 44 10.14 2.17 -5.35
N SER A 45 10.25 3.24 -4.59
CA SER A 45 11.55 3.72 -4.09
C SER A 45 12.12 2.79 -3.02
N GLU A 46 11.26 2.24 -2.16
CA GLU A 46 11.68 1.40 -1.05
C GLU A 46 12.06 -0.01 -1.50
N TYR A 47 11.30 -0.59 -2.41
CA TYR A 47 11.47 -1.99 -2.83
C TYR A 47 11.93 -2.17 -4.26
N GLY A 48 11.82 -1.15 -5.08
CA GLY A 48 12.11 -1.22 -6.50
C GLY A 48 10.86 -1.45 -7.33
N VAL A 49 10.82 -0.82 -8.50
CA VAL A 49 9.69 -0.96 -9.42
C VAL A 49 9.54 -2.41 -9.84
N GLY A 50 8.35 -2.96 -9.68
CA GLY A 50 8.07 -4.35 -10.06
C GLY A 50 8.56 -5.40 -9.07
N ASN A 51 9.16 -4.99 -7.94
CA ASN A 51 9.66 -5.92 -6.91
C ASN A 51 8.68 -6.14 -5.76
N TRP A 52 7.55 -5.51 -5.79
CA TRP A 52 6.57 -5.63 -4.71
C TRP A 52 5.16 -5.81 -5.25
N HIS A 53 4.30 -6.36 -4.44
CA HIS A 53 2.88 -6.48 -4.74
C HIS A 53 2.07 -6.59 -3.45
N ILE A 54 0.79 -6.39 -3.55
CA ILE A 54 -0.13 -6.56 -2.43
C ILE A 54 -0.45 -8.04 -2.29
N GLY A 55 -0.14 -8.62 -1.13
CA GLY A 55 -0.43 -10.02 -0.83
C GLY A 55 -1.82 -10.21 -0.27
N GLU A 56 -2.05 -9.69 0.93
CA GLU A 56 -3.34 -9.82 1.59
C GLU A 56 -3.81 -8.48 2.12
N ILE A 57 -5.12 -8.35 2.25
CA ILE A 57 -5.75 -7.18 2.82
C ILE A 57 -6.66 -7.66 3.94
N SER A 58 -6.38 -7.22 5.16
CA SER A 58 -7.21 -7.53 6.32
C SER A 58 -7.90 -6.25 6.77
N GLU A 59 -9.19 -6.33 7.02
CA GLU A 59 -9.92 -5.18 7.50
C GLU A 59 -9.53 -4.86 8.94
N SER A 60 -9.10 -3.64 9.16
CA SER A 60 -8.85 -3.10 10.48
C SER A 60 -9.56 -1.77 10.59
N TYR A 61 -10.41 -1.66 11.59
CA TYR A 61 -11.22 -0.47 11.76
C TYR A 61 -10.60 0.42 12.83
N PHE A 62 -10.27 1.63 12.43
CA PHE A 62 -9.78 2.65 13.34
C PHE A 62 -10.81 3.76 13.46
N SER A 63 -10.94 4.31 14.65
CA SER A 63 -11.79 5.46 14.82
C SER A 63 -11.22 6.64 14.05
N ARG A 64 -12.08 7.55 13.64
CA ARG A 64 -11.63 8.76 12.94
C ARG A 64 -10.64 9.57 13.75
N ALA A 65 -10.72 9.51 15.06
CA ALA A 65 -9.82 10.23 15.94
C ALA A 65 -8.37 9.80 15.77
N ASP A 66 -8.12 8.54 15.42
CA ASP A 66 -6.78 8.02 15.23
C ASP A 66 -6.08 8.66 14.04
N PHE A 67 -6.83 9.21 13.11
CA PHE A 67 -6.32 9.82 11.88
C PHE A 67 -6.76 11.27 11.71
N GLY A 68 -7.06 11.95 12.81
CA GLY A 68 -7.51 13.33 12.76
C GLY A 68 -8.89 13.53 12.13
N GLY A 69 -9.68 12.47 12.04
CA GLY A 69 -11.03 12.52 11.51
C GLY A 69 -11.14 12.56 9.99
N ILE A 70 -10.05 12.33 9.27
CA ILE A 70 -9.99 12.56 7.83
C ILE A 70 -10.13 11.29 7.01
N LEU A 71 -9.53 10.18 7.45
CA LEU A 71 -9.32 9.04 6.56
C LEU A 71 -10.38 7.95 6.55
N GLY A 72 -11.30 7.93 7.50
CA GLY A 72 -12.29 6.86 7.54
C GLY A 72 -11.66 5.49 7.82
N ASP A 73 -12.09 4.48 7.07
CA ASP A 73 -11.62 3.12 7.28
C ASP A 73 -10.19 2.90 6.81
N VAL A 74 -9.46 2.12 7.58
CA VAL A 74 -8.07 1.76 7.27
C VAL A 74 -7.95 0.24 7.32
N CYS A 75 -7.19 -0.30 6.41
CA CYS A 75 -6.95 -1.74 6.31
C CYS A 75 -5.49 -2.06 6.59
N ASP A 76 -5.26 -3.24 7.15
CA ASP A 76 -3.92 -3.81 7.21
C ASP A 76 -3.64 -4.47 5.86
N VAL A 77 -2.61 -4.00 5.19
CA VAL A 77 -2.27 -4.46 3.85
C VAL A 77 -0.89 -5.08 3.88
N GLU A 78 -0.83 -6.35 3.50
CA GLU A 78 0.45 -7.04 3.38
C GLU A 78 1.08 -6.69 2.05
N VAL A 79 2.27 -6.10 2.12
CA VAL A 79 3.08 -5.83 0.93
C VAL A 79 4.20 -6.86 0.87
N VAL A 80 4.19 -7.68 -0.16
CA VAL A 80 5.20 -8.71 -0.39
C VAL A 80 6.23 -8.16 -1.36
N TYR A 81 7.47 -8.25 -0.99
CA TYR A 81 8.56 -7.72 -1.81
C TYR A 81 9.70 -8.71 -1.94
N ARG A 82 10.45 -8.58 -3.02
CA ARG A 82 11.53 -9.47 -3.35
C ARG A 82 12.83 -8.97 -2.74
N MET A 83 13.46 -9.85 -1.97
CA MET A 83 14.81 -9.61 -1.48
C MET A 83 15.78 -10.44 -2.31
N VAL A 84 16.87 -9.84 -2.72
CA VAL A 84 17.94 -10.53 -3.44
C VAL A 84 19.15 -10.57 -2.53
N GLU A 85 19.53 -11.78 -2.15
CA GLU A 85 20.71 -11.99 -1.34
C GLU A 85 21.85 -12.42 -2.26
N LEU A 86 22.90 -11.64 -2.24
CA LEU A 86 24.10 -11.95 -3.01
C LEU A 86 25.06 -12.71 -2.11
N VAL A 87 25.36 -13.92 -2.49
CA VAL A 87 26.27 -14.78 -1.77
C VAL A 87 27.56 -14.96 -2.54
#